data_3ff5938cf1c7e58d787995d7e4956dac
#
_entry.id   3ff5938cf1c7e58d787995d7e4956dac
#
_cell.length_a   1.000
_cell.length_b   1.000
_cell.length_c   1.000
_cell.angle_alpha   90.00
_cell.angle_beta   90.00
_cell.angle_gamma   90.00
#
_symmetry.space_group_name_H-M   'P 1'
#
loop_
_entity.id
_entity.type
_entity.pdbx_description
1 polymer ?
#
loop_
_entity_poly.entity_id
_entity_poly.type
_entity_poly.pdbx_seq_one_letter_code
_entity_poly.pdbx_strand_id
1 'polypeptide(L)'
;MKGTNPVARRKFATLEAGDAGVSAITLCELWFGIENSARPAENQAVLDRMLLDLDIQPFEEVAARHYAKIRAALTRKGKPIGAMDMLIAAHALQIGACLVTNSTREFSRVPGLKTENWIAA
;
A
#
# COMPACT_ATOMS: atom_id res chain seq x y z
N MET A 1 11.33 15.03 -1.24
CA MET A 1 12.20 14.26 -2.05
C MET A 1 11.82 14.36 -3.52
N LYS A 2 12.77 14.42 -4.34
CA LYS A 2 12.44 14.59 -5.75
C LYS A 2 11.68 13.43 -6.32
N GLY A 3 11.48 12.43 -5.58
CA GLY A 3 10.72 11.29 -6.05
C GLY A 3 11.38 10.61 -7.22
N THR A 4 12.67 10.71 -7.29
CA THR A 4 13.38 10.13 -8.40
C THR A 4 13.65 8.66 -8.28
N ASN A 5 13.48 8.10 -7.08
CA ASN A 5 13.68 6.67 -6.89
C ASN A 5 12.44 5.92 -7.38
N PRO A 6 12.55 5.10 -8.42
CA PRO A 6 11.37 4.42 -8.99
C PRO A 6 10.69 3.47 -8.02
N VAL A 7 11.44 2.86 -7.11
CA VAL A 7 10.85 1.94 -6.14
C VAL A 7 9.87 2.69 -5.25
N ALA A 8 10.31 3.82 -4.69
CA ALA A 8 9.46 4.60 -3.79
C ALA A 8 8.28 5.21 -4.53
N ARG A 9 8.50 5.72 -5.73
CA ARG A 9 7.45 6.45 -6.45
C ARG A 9 6.32 5.56 -6.92
N ARG A 10 6.62 4.38 -7.40
CA ARG A 10 5.63 3.57 -8.08
C ARG A 10 4.70 2.81 -7.19
N LYS A 11 5.22 2.23 -6.14
CA LYS A 11 4.45 1.28 -5.34
C LYS A 11 4.12 1.77 -3.95
N PHE A 12 4.69 2.89 -3.54
CA PHE A 12 4.56 3.31 -2.16
C PHE A 12 3.11 3.68 -1.84
N ALA A 13 2.55 3.00 -0.88
CA ALA A 13 1.23 3.31 -0.36
C ALA A 13 1.35 3.42 1.15
N THR A 14 0.82 4.49 1.71
CA THR A 14 0.89 4.70 3.15
C THR A 14 -0.51 4.68 3.75
N LEU A 15 -0.56 4.34 5.02
CA LEU A 15 -1.77 4.34 5.82
C LEU A 15 -1.72 5.54 6.74
N GLU A 16 -2.79 6.33 6.74
CA GLU A 16 -2.83 7.52 7.57
C GLU A 16 -4.01 7.48 8.52
N ALA A 17 -3.70 7.46 9.81
CA ALA A 17 -4.71 7.50 10.86
C ALA A 17 -4.14 8.33 11.99
N GLY A 18 -3.90 9.63 11.71
CA GLY A 18 -3.19 10.50 12.63
C GLY A 18 -1.76 10.62 12.19
N ASP A 19 -0.96 9.60 12.44
CA ASP A 19 0.41 9.56 11.97
C ASP A 19 0.49 8.64 10.75
N ALA A 20 1.44 8.91 9.88
CA ALA A 20 1.61 8.10 8.68
C ALA A 20 2.23 6.75 9.01
N GLY A 21 1.75 5.72 8.33
CA GLY A 21 2.26 4.37 8.49
C GLY A 21 2.33 3.66 7.16
N VAL A 22 2.99 2.52 7.13
CA VAL A 22 3.08 1.71 5.93
C VAL A 22 2.68 0.27 6.27
N SER A 23 1.88 -0.32 5.41
CA SER A 23 1.46 -1.71 5.58
C SER A 23 2.64 -2.65 5.37
N ALA A 24 2.71 -3.71 6.19
CA ALA A 24 3.70 -4.76 5.96
C ALA A 24 3.54 -5.37 4.57
N ILE A 25 2.33 -5.36 4.01
CA ILE A 25 2.10 -5.85 2.66
C ILE A 25 2.79 -4.95 1.63
N THR A 26 2.71 -3.63 1.83
CA THR A 26 3.41 -2.69 0.97
C THR A 26 4.92 -2.94 1.02
N LEU A 27 5.45 -3.26 2.20
CA LEU A 27 6.87 -3.58 2.32
C LEU A 27 7.25 -4.82 1.51
N CYS A 28 6.37 -5.81 1.43
CA CYS A 28 6.64 -6.98 0.60
C CYS A 28 6.92 -6.55 -0.84
N GLU A 29 6.10 -5.65 -1.37
CA GLU A 29 6.29 -5.18 -2.74
C GLU A 29 7.54 -4.33 -2.89
N LEU A 30 7.78 -3.44 -1.93
CA LEU A 30 8.95 -2.57 -1.98
C LEU A 30 10.24 -3.37 -1.88
N TRP A 31 10.30 -4.33 -0.96
CA TRP A 31 11.49 -5.15 -0.81
C TRP A 31 11.70 -6.06 -2.00
N PHE A 32 10.63 -6.61 -2.57
CA PHE A 32 10.77 -7.39 -3.79
C PHE A 32 11.36 -6.53 -4.91
N GLY A 33 10.86 -5.30 -5.06
CA GLY A 33 11.40 -4.40 -6.07
C GLY A 33 12.88 -4.10 -5.88
N ILE A 34 13.29 -3.97 -4.61
CA ILE A 34 14.69 -3.72 -4.29
C ILE A 34 15.56 -4.94 -4.64
N GLU A 35 15.14 -6.13 -4.20
CA GLU A 35 15.88 -7.36 -4.47
C GLU A 35 16.03 -7.61 -5.96
N ASN A 36 15.04 -7.20 -6.74
CA ASN A 36 15.01 -7.39 -8.18
C ASN A 36 15.62 -6.23 -8.96
N SER A 37 16.21 -5.26 -8.28
CA SER A 37 16.75 -4.08 -8.93
C SER A 37 18.24 -4.26 -9.24
N ALA A 38 18.76 -3.35 -10.07
CA ALA A 38 20.18 -3.38 -10.44
C ALA A 38 21.09 -2.94 -9.29
N ARG A 39 20.55 -2.18 -8.33
CA ARG A 39 21.34 -1.63 -7.22
C ARG A 39 20.60 -1.81 -5.90
N PRO A 40 20.48 -3.06 -5.43
CA PRO A 40 19.68 -3.32 -4.24
C PRO A 40 20.20 -2.61 -2.99
N ALA A 41 21.51 -2.53 -2.80
CA ALA A 41 22.03 -1.89 -1.60
C ALA A 41 21.69 -0.40 -1.55
N GLU A 42 21.82 0.28 -2.68
CA GLU A 42 21.48 1.70 -2.74
C GLU A 42 20.01 1.93 -2.54
N ASN A 43 19.18 1.12 -3.17
CA ASN A 43 17.73 1.26 -3.06
C ASN A 43 17.25 0.93 -1.66
N GLN A 44 17.87 -0.05 -1.01
CA GLN A 44 17.54 -0.37 0.37
C GLN A 44 17.84 0.81 1.29
N ALA A 45 18.98 1.48 1.08
CA ALA A 45 19.32 2.64 1.90
C ALA A 45 18.32 3.77 1.74
N VAL A 46 17.80 3.97 0.52
CA VAL A 46 16.76 4.98 0.29
C VAL A 46 15.48 4.62 1.03
N LEU A 47 15.06 3.36 0.93
CA LEU A 47 13.85 2.92 1.61
C LEU A 47 14.00 3.03 3.12
N ASP A 48 15.14 2.63 3.66
CA ASP A 48 15.38 2.71 5.10
C ASP A 48 15.19 4.13 5.61
N ARG A 49 15.67 5.11 4.86
CA ARG A 49 15.48 6.51 5.24
C ARG A 49 14.02 6.93 5.20
N MET A 50 13.29 6.49 4.19
CA MET A 50 11.87 6.81 4.10
C MET A 50 11.08 6.23 5.26
N LEU A 51 11.46 5.04 5.71
CA LEU A 51 10.73 4.36 6.78
C LEU A 51 10.99 4.93 8.17
N LEU A 52 12.00 5.80 8.31
CA LEU A 52 12.30 6.38 9.63
C LEU A 52 11.13 7.15 10.21
N ASP A 53 10.31 7.76 9.36
CA ASP A 53 9.19 8.58 9.81
C ASP A 53 7.85 7.88 9.67
N LEU A 54 7.86 6.59 9.40
CA LEU A 54 6.63 5.82 9.20
C LEU A 54 6.59 4.64 10.16
N ASP A 55 5.41 4.36 10.68
CA ASP A 55 5.20 3.15 11.48
C ASP A 55 4.88 1.99 10.55
N ILE A 56 5.57 0.87 10.76
CA ILE A 56 5.26 -0.35 10.02
C ILE A 56 4.08 -1.03 10.71
N GLN A 57 2.98 -1.20 9.97
CA GLN A 57 1.76 -1.77 10.49
C GLN A 57 1.67 -3.25 10.12
N PRO A 58 1.56 -4.14 11.10
CA PRO A 58 1.44 -5.58 10.81
C PRO A 58 0.06 -5.91 10.27
N PHE A 59 0.01 -6.91 9.37
CA PHE A 59 -1.24 -7.39 8.80
C PHE A 59 -1.76 -8.50 9.71
N GLU A 60 -2.96 -8.31 10.28
CA GLU A 60 -3.47 -9.24 11.28
C GLU A 60 -4.81 -9.85 10.85
N GLU A 61 -5.37 -10.67 11.74
CA GLU A 61 -6.55 -11.48 11.44
C GLU A 61 -7.75 -10.65 10.97
N VAL A 62 -8.00 -9.51 11.60
CA VAL A 62 -9.15 -8.69 11.22
C VAL A 62 -8.99 -8.17 9.80
N ALA A 63 -7.77 -7.81 9.41
CA ALA A 63 -7.52 -7.40 8.04
C ALA A 63 -7.77 -8.56 7.06
N ALA A 64 -7.45 -9.79 7.47
CA ALA A 64 -7.70 -10.94 6.63
C ALA A 64 -9.19 -11.13 6.35
N ARG A 65 -10.04 -10.84 7.34
CA ARG A 65 -11.50 -10.91 7.13
C ARG A 65 -11.98 -9.84 6.16
N HIS A 66 -11.44 -8.64 6.27
CA HIS A 66 -11.75 -7.58 5.30
C HIS A 66 -11.34 -7.98 3.90
N TYR A 67 -10.18 -8.60 3.76
CA TYR A 67 -9.72 -9.08 2.47
C TYR A 67 -10.72 -10.04 1.83
N ALA A 68 -11.21 -10.99 2.60
CA ALA A 68 -12.16 -11.97 2.09
C ALA A 68 -13.44 -11.30 1.57
N LYS A 69 -13.94 -10.32 2.31
CA LYS A 69 -15.14 -9.59 1.91
C LYS A 69 -14.92 -8.75 0.66
N ILE A 70 -13.77 -8.07 0.59
CA ILE A 70 -13.44 -7.24 -0.57
C ILE A 70 -13.34 -8.11 -1.80
N ARG A 71 -12.58 -9.19 -1.70
CA ARG A 71 -12.36 -10.06 -2.85
C ARG A 71 -13.66 -10.67 -3.34
N ALA A 72 -14.49 -11.13 -2.44
CA ALA A 72 -15.78 -11.69 -2.81
C ALA A 72 -16.66 -10.66 -3.52
N ALA A 73 -16.71 -9.44 -2.99
CA ALA A 73 -17.53 -8.38 -3.58
C ALA A 73 -17.03 -8.00 -4.97
N LEU A 74 -15.74 -7.81 -5.13
CA LEU A 74 -15.20 -7.41 -6.43
C LEU A 74 -15.30 -8.53 -7.46
N THR A 75 -15.13 -9.77 -7.01
CA THR A 75 -15.28 -10.93 -7.90
C THR A 75 -16.72 -11.00 -8.42
N ARG A 76 -17.69 -10.81 -7.55
CA ARG A 76 -19.10 -10.85 -7.97
C ARG A 76 -19.44 -9.74 -8.95
N LYS A 77 -18.80 -8.58 -8.82
CA LYS A 77 -19.04 -7.47 -9.72
C LYS A 77 -18.24 -7.57 -11.01
N GLY A 78 -17.36 -8.56 -11.13
CA GLY A 78 -16.50 -8.68 -12.29
C GLY A 78 -15.49 -7.57 -12.40
N LYS A 79 -15.09 -6.97 -11.28
CA LYS A 79 -14.13 -5.86 -11.25
C LYS A 79 -13.01 -6.12 -10.27
N PRO A 80 -12.21 -7.18 -10.50
CA PRO A 80 -11.12 -7.49 -9.58
C PRO A 80 -10.01 -6.46 -9.67
N ILE A 81 -9.25 -6.36 -8.57
CA ILE A 81 -7.99 -5.63 -8.56
C ILE A 81 -6.91 -6.60 -8.13
N GLY A 82 -5.65 -6.19 -8.20
CA GLY A 82 -4.56 -7.08 -7.86
C GLY A 82 -4.66 -7.60 -6.43
N ALA A 83 -4.17 -8.81 -6.21
CA ALA A 83 -4.27 -9.45 -4.89
C ALA A 83 -3.56 -8.65 -3.82
N MET A 84 -2.36 -8.15 -4.10
CA MET A 84 -1.63 -7.35 -3.14
C MET A 84 -2.39 -6.06 -2.81
N ASP A 85 -3.00 -5.44 -3.82
CA ASP A 85 -3.78 -4.23 -3.60
C ASP A 85 -5.00 -4.51 -2.72
N MET A 86 -5.64 -5.68 -2.89
CA MET A 86 -6.74 -6.05 -2.02
C MET A 86 -6.29 -6.24 -0.58
N LEU A 87 -5.10 -6.79 -0.38
CA LEU A 87 -4.54 -6.94 0.97
C LEU A 87 -4.25 -5.58 1.60
N ILE A 88 -3.70 -4.65 0.83
CA ILE A 88 -3.40 -3.31 1.32
C ILE A 88 -4.70 -2.57 1.66
N ALA A 89 -5.71 -2.69 0.80
CA ALA A 89 -7.01 -2.07 1.05
C ALA A 89 -7.66 -2.64 2.31
N ALA A 90 -7.60 -3.95 2.48
CA ALA A 90 -8.14 -4.62 3.66
C ALA A 90 -7.46 -4.12 4.93
N HIS A 91 -6.15 -3.92 4.86
CA HIS A 91 -5.38 -3.43 5.99
C HIS A 91 -5.81 -2.01 6.38
N ALA A 92 -5.97 -1.14 5.38
CA ALA A 92 -6.40 0.23 5.64
C ALA A 92 -7.78 0.25 6.28
N LEU A 93 -8.70 -0.58 5.80
CA LEU A 93 -10.03 -0.67 6.39
C LEU A 93 -9.98 -1.17 7.83
N GLN A 94 -9.12 -2.14 8.11
CA GLN A 94 -9.01 -2.72 9.44
C GLN A 94 -8.60 -1.68 10.47
N ILE A 95 -7.66 -0.82 10.13
CA ILE A 95 -7.19 0.18 11.08
C ILE A 95 -7.91 1.53 10.96
N GLY A 96 -8.87 1.62 10.06
CA GLY A 96 -9.64 2.85 9.87
C GLY A 96 -8.82 3.98 9.26
N ALA A 97 -7.85 3.65 8.44
CA ALA A 97 -6.92 4.61 7.88
C ALA A 97 -7.30 5.05 6.47
N CYS A 98 -6.84 6.23 6.10
CA CYS A 98 -6.89 6.68 4.72
C CYS A 98 -5.70 6.10 3.98
N LEU A 99 -5.92 5.53 2.82
CA LEU A 99 -4.85 4.99 1.99
C LEU A 99 -4.32 6.05 1.06
N VAL A 100 -3.05 6.39 1.22
CA VAL A 100 -2.39 7.37 0.35
C VAL A 100 -1.63 6.61 -0.73
N THR A 101 -2.04 6.80 -1.96
CA THR A 101 -1.49 6.02 -3.09
C THR A 101 -1.71 6.79 -4.38
N ASN A 102 -0.90 6.51 -5.39
CA ASN A 102 -1.15 7.06 -6.72
C ASN A 102 -2.01 6.12 -7.58
N SER A 103 -2.47 5.00 -7.02
CA SER A 103 -3.33 4.05 -7.72
C SER A 103 -4.79 4.20 -7.28
N THR A 104 -5.26 5.43 -7.12
CA THR A 104 -6.60 5.68 -6.60
C THR A 104 -7.70 5.08 -7.45
N ARG A 105 -7.46 4.93 -8.75
CA ARG A 105 -8.45 4.38 -9.66
C ARG A 105 -8.88 2.97 -9.28
N GLU A 106 -7.90 2.11 -8.99
CA GLU A 106 -8.21 0.72 -8.62
C GLU A 106 -8.75 0.63 -7.21
N PHE A 107 -8.15 1.37 -6.29
CA PHE A 107 -8.60 1.34 -4.90
C PHE A 107 -9.99 1.95 -4.72
N SER A 108 -10.44 2.80 -5.65
CA SER A 108 -11.78 3.36 -5.57
C SER A 108 -12.87 2.30 -5.73
N ARG A 109 -12.52 1.12 -6.24
CA ARG A 109 -13.46 0.02 -6.36
C ARG A 109 -13.79 -0.65 -5.03
N VAL A 110 -13.03 -0.35 -4.00
CA VAL A 110 -13.19 -0.98 -2.69
C VAL A 110 -14.19 -0.19 -1.86
N PRO A 111 -15.34 -0.79 -1.49
CA PRO A 111 -16.35 -0.05 -0.73
C PRO A 111 -15.84 0.38 0.63
N GLY A 112 -16.11 1.63 0.98
CA GLY A 112 -15.76 2.17 2.28
C GLY A 112 -14.33 2.60 2.47
N LEU A 113 -13.48 2.39 1.48
CA LEU A 113 -12.08 2.77 1.58
C LEU A 113 -11.90 4.24 1.22
N LYS A 114 -11.20 4.97 2.07
CA LYS A 114 -10.82 6.36 1.80
C LYS A 114 -9.44 6.37 1.19
N THR A 115 -9.29 7.11 0.10
CA THR A 115 -8.00 7.21 -0.59
C THR A 115 -7.66 8.65 -0.85
N GLU A 116 -6.34 8.93 -0.91
CA GLU A 116 -5.81 10.23 -1.30
C GLU A 116 -4.60 10.02 -2.19
N ASN A 117 -4.40 10.94 -3.10
CA ASN A 117 -3.22 10.90 -3.97
C ASN A 117 -2.38 12.15 -3.72
N TRP A 118 -1.29 11.96 -2.96
CA TRP A 118 -0.38 13.07 -2.65
C TRP A 118 0.63 13.34 -3.75
N ILE A 119 0.70 12.43 -4.73
CA ILE A 119 1.67 12.52 -5.81
C ILE A 119 0.96 12.91 -7.11
N ALA A 120 -0.25 13.38 -7.01
CA ALA A 120 -1.03 13.75 -8.18
C ALA A 120 -0.28 14.81 -8.99
N ALA A 121 -0.19 14.58 -10.25
CA ALA A 121 0.48 15.51 -11.14
C ALA A 121 -0.52 16.51 -11.67
#